data_ab0790111ed91a7c2da3f0dcfb7c1b03
#
_entry.id   ab0790111ed91a7c2da3f0dcfb7c1b03
#
_cell.length_a   1.000
_cell.length_b   1.000
_cell.length_c   1.000
_cell.angle_alpha   90.00
_cell.angle_beta   90.00
_cell.angle_gamma   90.00
#
_symmetry.space_group_name_H-M   'P 1'
#
loop_
_entity.id
_entity.type
_entity.pdbx_description
1 polymer ?
#
loop_
_entity_poly.entity_id
_entity_poly.type
_entity_poly.pdbx_seq_one_letter_code
_entity_poly.pdbx_strand_id
1 'polypeptide(L)'
;RKESSAASDVYKRQAQHRLAFEELLTHQLSQQRLRESMRSLRAPVLPQASRLPQQFLANLGFPPTGAQQRVGNEIAYDLSQHEPMLRLVQGDVGAGKTVVAALAALQALEAGYQVALMAPTEILAEQHFITFKRWLEPLGIEVAWLAGKLKGKARTTALEQIATGTPMVVGTHALFQEEVKFHNLALAIIDEQHRFGVQQRLALRQKGVGGRFCPHQLIMTATPIPRTLAMSAYADLCLLYTSPSPRDS
;
A
#
# COMPACT_ATOMS: atom_id res chain seq x y z
N ARG A 1 -19.67 -0.56 56.04
CA ARG A 1 -18.42 -0.96 55.26
C ARG A 1 -18.69 -1.46 53.85
N LYS A 2 -19.90 -1.98 53.51
CA LYS A 2 -20.24 -2.45 52.13
C LYS A 2 -20.60 -1.30 51.17
N GLU A 3 -21.22 -0.23 51.65
CA GLU A 3 -21.64 0.91 50.82
C GLU A 3 -20.45 1.76 50.31
N SER A 4 -19.38 1.86 51.10
CA SER A 4 -18.16 2.56 50.69
C SER A 4 -17.38 1.85 49.58
N SER A 5 -17.51 0.50 49.48
CA SER A 5 -16.89 -0.29 48.41
C SER A 5 -17.61 -0.11 47.05
N ALA A 6 -18.96 -0.11 47.06
CA ALA A 6 -19.76 0.04 45.85
C ALA A 6 -19.60 1.42 45.21
N ALA A 7 -19.53 2.50 46.01
CA ALA A 7 -19.28 3.84 45.53
C ALA A 7 -17.86 3.95 44.87
N SER A 8 -16.84 3.35 45.52
CA SER A 8 -15.48 3.30 44.98
C SER A 8 -15.40 2.57 43.62
N ASP A 9 -16.18 1.49 43.44
CA ASP A 9 -16.20 0.73 42.19
C ASP A 9 -16.92 1.48 41.07
N VAL A 10 -17.96 2.26 41.39
CA VAL A 10 -18.62 3.15 40.42
C VAL A 10 -17.67 4.25 39.94
N TYR A 11 -16.96 4.91 40.85
CA TYR A 11 -15.96 5.94 40.48
C TYR A 11 -14.82 5.38 39.64
N LYS A 12 -14.34 4.18 39.98
CA LYS A 12 -13.31 3.50 39.17
C LYS A 12 -13.78 3.20 37.76
N ARG A 13 -15.00 2.69 37.59
CA ARG A 13 -15.59 2.43 36.27
C ARG A 13 -15.77 3.73 35.47
N GLN A 14 -16.27 4.78 36.07
CA GLN A 14 -16.39 6.09 35.43
C GLN A 14 -15.03 6.65 34.98
N ALA A 15 -14.00 6.55 35.83
CA ALA A 15 -12.67 6.96 35.48
C ALA A 15 -12.08 6.14 34.34
N GLN A 16 -12.30 4.82 34.32
CA GLN A 16 -11.87 3.94 33.23
C GLN A 16 -12.60 4.26 31.91
N HIS A 17 -13.92 4.49 31.96
CA HIS A 17 -14.67 4.91 30.78
C HIS A 17 -14.21 6.26 30.24
N ARG A 18 -13.90 7.21 31.11
CA ARG A 18 -13.40 8.53 30.72
C ARG A 18 -12.02 8.44 30.09
N LEU A 19 -11.10 7.67 30.68
CA LEU A 19 -9.76 7.43 30.11
C LEU A 19 -9.85 6.75 28.73
N ALA A 20 -10.66 5.71 28.59
CA ALA A 20 -10.86 5.03 27.33
C ALA A 20 -11.46 5.95 26.26
N PHE A 21 -12.39 6.84 26.66
CA PHE A 21 -12.95 7.84 25.75
C PHE A 21 -11.91 8.89 25.34
N GLU A 22 -11.10 9.40 26.27
CA GLU A 22 -10.03 10.37 26.01
C GLU A 22 -8.95 9.76 25.11
N GLU A 23 -8.57 8.50 25.32
CA GLU A 23 -7.64 7.78 24.44
C GLU A 23 -8.21 7.62 23.02
N LEU A 24 -9.48 7.21 22.90
CA LEU A 24 -10.16 7.10 21.60
C LEU A 24 -10.27 8.45 20.90
N LEU A 25 -10.61 9.50 21.62
CA LEU A 25 -10.72 10.86 21.08
C LEU A 25 -9.35 11.38 20.61
N THR A 26 -8.32 11.19 21.45
CA THR A 26 -6.94 11.58 21.11
C THR A 26 -6.45 10.83 19.87
N HIS A 27 -6.74 9.53 19.79
CA HIS A 27 -6.43 8.71 18.62
C HIS A 27 -7.17 9.21 17.37
N GLN A 28 -8.47 9.50 17.46
CA GLN A 28 -9.28 10.03 16.36
C GLN A 28 -8.78 11.40 15.88
N LEU A 29 -8.50 12.31 16.80
CA LEU A 29 -7.97 13.65 16.48
C LEU A 29 -6.58 13.56 15.83
N SER A 30 -5.73 12.67 16.32
CA SER A 30 -4.41 12.43 15.74
C SER A 30 -4.53 11.87 14.31
N GLN A 31 -5.47 10.95 14.08
CA GLN A 31 -5.76 10.41 12.76
C GLN A 31 -6.33 11.50 11.82
N GLN A 32 -7.23 12.34 12.31
CA GLN A 32 -7.80 13.42 11.51
C GLN A 32 -6.75 14.46 11.12
N ARG A 33 -5.89 14.87 12.05
CA ARG A 33 -4.75 15.76 11.77
C ARG A 33 -3.78 15.15 10.76
N LEU A 34 -3.53 13.85 10.87
CA LEU A 34 -2.69 13.14 9.90
C LEU A 34 -3.32 13.17 8.51
N ARG A 35 -4.63 12.96 8.39
CA ARG A 35 -5.38 13.04 7.11
C ARG A 35 -5.35 14.44 6.53
N GLU A 36 -5.59 15.47 7.33
CA GLU A 36 -5.52 16.87 6.90
C GLU A 36 -4.11 17.24 6.43
N SER A 37 -3.09 16.81 7.17
CA SER A 37 -1.69 16.95 6.77
C SER A 37 -1.37 16.16 5.46
N MET A 38 -2.04 15.04 5.22
CA MET A 38 -1.91 14.29 3.96
C MET A 38 -2.57 15.01 2.79
N ARG A 39 -3.74 15.61 2.99
CA ARG A 39 -4.47 16.37 1.95
C ARG A 39 -3.72 17.61 1.48
N SER A 40 -2.86 18.19 2.31
CA SER A 40 -1.99 19.31 1.91
C SER A 40 -0.81 18.90 1.03
N LEU A 41 -0.51 17.61 0.96
CA LEU A 41 0.56 17.06 0.11
C LEU A 41 0.03 16.84 -1.31
N ARG A 42 0.91 17.06 -2.28
CA ARG A 42 0.61 16.72 -3.68
C ARG A 42 1.26 15.39 -4.04
N ALA A 43 0.57 14.61 -4.85
CA ALA A 43 1.10 13.42 -5.50
C ALA A 43 1.38 13.69 -6.98
N PRO A 44 2.26 12.92 -7.61
CA PRO A 44 2.40 12.96 -9.06
C PRO A 44 1.11 12.44 -9.70
N VAL A 45 0.58 13.18 -10.67
CA VAL A 45 -0.58 12.74 -11.45
C VAL A 45 -0.14 11.64 -12.40
N LEU A 46 -0.74 10.47 -12.28
CA LEU A 46 -0.48 9.32 -13.13
C LEU A 46 -1.65 9.17 -14.11
N PRO A 47 -1.52 9.60 -15.37
CA PRO A 47 -2.59 9.47 -16.36
C PRO A 47 -3.04 8.03 -16.49
N GLN A 48 -4.32 7.82 -16.82
CA GLN A 48 -4.82 6.47 -17.05
C GLN A 48 -4.02 5.80 -18.17
N ALA A 49 -3.38 4.69 -17.83
CA ALA A 49 -2.60 3.90 -18.75
C ALA A 49 -3.50 3.03 -19.61
N SER A 50 -3.13 2.82 -20.85
CA SER A 50 -3.88 1.95 -21.75
C SER A 50 -3.01 0.86 -22.38
N ARG A 51 -1.79 1.20 -22.77
CA ARG A 51 -0.90 0.31 -23.52
C ARG A 51 -0.36 -0.84 -22.68
N LEU A 52 0.33 -0.53 -21.57
CA LEU A 52 0.94 -1.56 -20.72
C LEU A 52 -0.11 -2.44 -20.02
N PRO A 53 -1.20 -1.91 -19.45
CA PRO A 53 -2.28 -2.73 -18.89
C PRO A 53 -2.94 -3.67 -19.91
N GLN A 54 -3.18 -3.21 -21.15
CA GLN A 54 -3.75 -4.06 -22.20
C GLN A 54 -2.80 -5.21 -22.59
N GLN A 55 -1.51 -4.90 -22.78
CA GLN A 55 -0.50 -5.91 -23.08
C GLN A 55 -0.36 -6.93 -21.94
N PHE A 56 -0.36 -6.45 -20.70
CA PHE A 56 -0.33 -7.30 -19.52
C PHE A 56 -1.53 -8.25 -19.46
N LEU A 57 -2.75 -7.73 -19.62
CA LEU A 57 -3.97 -8.54 -19.59
C LEU A 57 -4.01 -9.56 -20.72
N ALA A 58 -3.52 -9.22 -21.91
CA ALA A 58 -3.40 -10.16 -23.03
C ALA A 58 -2.44 -11.34 -22.70
N ASN A 59 -1.36 -11.07 -21.94
CA ASN A 59 -0.36 -12.06 -21.55
C ASN A 59 -0.73 -12.84 -20.29
N LEU A 60 -1.76 -12.40 -19.54
CA LEU A 60 -2.11 -13.01 -18.25
C LEU A 60 -2.76 -14.39 -18.39
N GLY A 61 -3.37 -14.69 -19.56
CA GLY A 61 -3.99 -15.98 -19.88
C GLY A 61 -5.39 -16.18 -19.29
N PHE A 62 -5.90 -15.24 -18.49
CA PHE A 62 -7.28 -15.24 -17.97
C PHE A 62 -7.80 -13.80 -17.84
N PRO A 63 -9.12 -13.57 -18.03
CA PRO A 63 -9.70 -12.24 -17.86
C PRO A 63 -9.80 -11.87 -16.39
N PRO A 64 -9.64 -10.59 -16.02
CA PRO A 64 -9.92 -10.12 -14.68
C PRO A 64 -11.40 -10.34 -14.32
N THR A 65 -11.65 -10.67 -13.05
CA THR A 65 -13.04 -10.74 -12.54
C THR A 65 -13.68 -9.35 -12.50
N GLY A 66 -15.03 -9.30 -12.48
CA GLY A 66 -15.74 -8.03 -12.38
C GLY A 66 -15.36 -7.20 -11.14
N ALA A 67 -15.04 -7.86 -10.01
CA ALA A 67 -14.56 -7.20 -8.81
C ALA A 67 -13.15 -6.60 -9.02
N GLN A 68 -12.24 -7.32 -9.66
CA GLN A 68 -10.90 -6.83 -9.99
C GLN A 68 -10.94 -5.66 -10.96
N GLN A 69 -11.81 -5.70 -11.97
CA GLN A 69 -12.02 -4.60 -12.92
C GLN A 69 -12.53 -3.35 -12.21
N ARG A 70 -13.57 -3.48 -11.38
CA ARG A 70 -14.13 -2.35 -10.62
C ARG A 70 -13.08 -1.71 -9.74
N VAL A 71 -12.40 -2.49 -8.89
CA VAL A 71 -11.37 -2.00 -7.98
C VAL A 71 -10.18 -1.42 -8.75
N GLY A 72 -9.77 -2.05 -9.84
CA GLY A 72 -8.73 -1.54 -10.73
C GLY A 72 -9.06 -0.17 -11.32
N ASN A 73 -10.31 0.03 -11.77
CA ASN A 73 -10.78 1.32 -12.30
C ASN A 73 -10.83 2.42 -11.23
N GLU A 74 -11.27 2.09 -10.01
CA GLU A 74 -11.26 3.03 -8.89
C GLU A 74 -9.84 3.46 -8.52
N ILE A 75 -8.89 2.53 -8.46
CA ILE A 75 -7.48 2.82 -8.20
C ILE A 75 -6.89 3.66 -9.34
N ALA A 76 -7.19 3.32 -10.60
CA ALA A 76 -6.72 4.05 -11.76
C ALA A 76 -7.20 5.51 -11.76
N TYR A 77 -8.44 5.74 -11.34
CA TYR A 77 -8.99 7.09 -11.18
C TYR A 77 -8.24 7.86 -10.08
N ASP A 78 -8.03 7.26 -8.89
CA ASP A 78 -7.35 7.94 -7.79
C ASP A 78 -5.89 8.25 -8.10
N LEU A 79 -5.19 7.35 -8.79
CA LEU A 79 -3.82 7.59 -9.24
C LEU A 79 -3.72 8.79 -10.21
N SER A 80 -4.80 9.12 -10.91
CA SER A 80 -4.87 10.27 -11.82
C SER A 80 -5.13 11.59 -11.10
N GLN A 81 -5.34 11.59 -9.79
CA GLN A 81 -5.59 12.80 -9.01
C GLN A 81 -4.30 13.42 -8.48
N HIS A 82 -4.36 14.72 -8.11
CA HIS A 82 -3.25 15.42 -7.46
C HIS A 82 -3.06 15.07 -5.99
N GLU A 83 -4.04 14.42 -5.39
CA GLU A 83 -4.00 14.01 -3.98
C GLU A 83 -3.34 12.64 -3.83
N PRO A 84 -2.51 12.42 -2.81
CA PRO A 84 -1.91 11.13 -2.56
C PRO A 84 -2.99 10.08 -2.27
N MET A 85 -3.10 9.06 -3.12
CA MET A 85 -3.97 7.92 -2.87
C MET A 85 -3.45 7.12 -1.66
N LEU A 86 -4.35 6.78 -0.75
CA LEU A 86 -4.12 5.80 0.30
C LEU A 86 -5.28 4.79 0.29
N ARG A 87 -5.12 3.68 -0.42
CA ARG A 87 -6.14 2.65 -0.55
C ARG A 87 -5.72 1.33 0.07
N LEU A 88 -6.69 0.66 0.69
CA LEU A 88 -6.57 -0.70 1.20
C LEU A 88 -7.38 -1.65 0.31
N VAL A 89 -6.69 -2.61 -0.31
CA VAL A 89 -7.31 -3.71 -1.06
C VAL A 89 -7.33 -4.94 -0.16
N GLN A 90 -8.53 -5.32 0.25
CA GLN A 90 -8.76 -6.50 1.06
C GLN A 90 -9.39 -7.61 0.22
N GLY A 91 -8.96 -8.84 0.40
CA GLY A 91 -9.52 -10.01 -0.25
C GLY A 91 -8.80 -11.27 0.19
N ASP A 92 -9.43 -12.42 0.03
CA ASP A 92 -8.87 -13.71 0.42
C ASP A 92 -7.56 -14.03 -0.32
N VAL A 93 -6.85 -15.04 0.18
CA VAL A 93 -5.69 -15.59 -0.54
C VAL A 93 -6.18 -16.14 -1.88
N GLY A 94 -5.55 -15.71 -2.98
CA GLY A 94 -5.99 -16.09 -4.33
C GLY A 94 -7.05 -15.18 -4.96
N ALA A 95 -7.60 -14.18 -4.25
CA ALA A 95 -8.56 -13.21 -4.80
C ALA A 95 -8.00 -12.32 -5.93
N GLY A 96 -6.70 -12.48 -6.25
CA GLY A 96 -6.05 -11.73 -7.33
C GLY A 96 -5.67 -10.31 -6.97
N LYS A 97 -5.46 -9.99 -5.68
CA LYS A 97 -4.93 -8.70 -5.22
C LYS A 97 -3.67 -8.29 -5.97
N THR A 98 -2.80 -9.26 -6.25
CA THR A 98 -1.54 -9.03 -6.98
C THR A 98 -1.77 -8.57 -8.42
N VAL A 99 -2.85 -9.03 -9.08
CA VAL A 99 -3.21 -8.55 -10.42
C VAL A 99 -3.65 -7.09 -10.39
N VAL A 100 -4.46 -6.72 -9.40
CA VAL A 100 -4.88 -5.32 -9.19
C VAL A 100 -3.68 -4.43 -8.90
N ALA A 101 -2.75 -4.89 -8.05
CA ALA A 101 -1.50 -4.20 -7.76
C ALA A 101 -0.61 -4.05 -9.01
N ALA A 102 -0.54 -5.07 -9.87
CA ALA A 102 0.19 -5.00 -11.13
C ALA A 102 -0.41 -3.97 -12.09
N LEU A 103 -1.74 -3.88 -12.19
CA LEU A 103 -2.42 -2.87 -13.01
C LEU A 103 -2.12 -1.44 -12.51
N ALA A 104 -2.15 -1.22 -11.19
CA ALA A 104 -1.76 0.05 -10.59
C ALA A 104 -0.28 0.38 -10.84
N ALA A 105 0.60 -0.61 -10.71
CA ALA A 105 2.03 -0.45 -11.03
C ALA A 105 2.23 -0.06 -12.49
N LEU A 106 1.58 -0.74 -13.42
CA LEU A 106 1.70 -0.47 -14.86
C LEU A 106 1.27 0.93 -15.24
N GLN A 107 0.28 1.51 -14.55
CA GLN A 107 -0.11 2.91 -14.75
C GLN A 107 1.03 3.87 -14.37
N ALA A 108 1.67 3.67 -13.23
CA ALA A 108 2.80 4.49 -12.82
C ALA A 108 4.03 4.30 -13.72
N LEU A 109 4.30 3.06 -14.13
CA LEU A 109 5.41 2.72 -15.03
C LEU A 109 5.21 3.29 -16.43
N GLU A 110 3.98 3.27 -16.97
CA GLU A 110 3.67 3.88 -18.28
C GLU A 110 3.83 5.40 -18.25
N ALA A 111 3.58 6.02 -17.10
CA ALA A 111 3.82 7.45 -16.87
C ALA A 111 5.30 7.79 -16.63
N GLY A 112 6.20 6.81 -16.65
CA GLY A 112 7.65 7.02 -16.49
C GLY A 112 8.14 7.14 -15.05
N TYR A 113 7.34 6.71 -14.08
CA TYR A 113 7.67 6.76 -12.66
C TYR A 113 8.11 5.40 -12.12
N GLN A 114 8.82 5.42 -10.99
CA GLN A 114 9.20 4.22 -10.27
C GLN A 114 8.08 3.72 -9.36
N VAL A 115 8.03 2.40 -9.20
CA VAL A 115 7.13 1.69 -8.29
C VAL A 115 7.93 0.83 -7.32
N ALA A 116 7.60 0.88 -6.03
CA ALA A 116 8.17 0.01 -5.00
C ALA A 116 7.10 -0.95 -4.48
N LEU A 117 7.39 -2.24 -4.42
CA LEU A 117 6.57 -3.25 -3.77
C LEU A 117 7.31 -3.83 -2.57
N MET A 118 6.69 -3.70 -1.41
CA MET A 118 7.23 -4.22 -0.15
C MET A 118 6.39 -5.38 0.36
N ALA A 119 7.07 -6.43 0.79
CA ALA A 119 6.47 -7.51 1.57
C ALA A 119 7.17 -7.65 2.93
N PRO A 120 6.47 -8.16 3.98
CA PRO A 120 6.98 -8.18 5.35
C PRO A 120 8.10 -9.20 5.57
N THR A 121 8.18 -10.22 4.75
CA THR A 121 9.18 -11.29 4.84
C THR A 121 9.93 -11.45 3.52
N GLU A 122 11.15 -11.96 3.58
CA GLU A 122 11.95 -12.21 2.38
C GLU A 122 11.29 -13.24 1.45
N ILE A 123 10.65 -14.26 2.02
CA ILE A 123 9.97 -15.30 1.24
C ILE A 123 8.82 -14.71 0.43
N LEU A 124 7.98 -13.88 1.04
CA LEU A 124 6.89 -13.20 0.35
C LEU A 124 7.40 -12.19 -0.68
N ALA A 125 8.43 -11.44 -0.33
CA ALA A 125 9.04 -10.49 -1.25
C ALA A 125 9.65 -11.22 -2.47
N GLU A 126 10.31 -12.36 -2.28
CA GLU A 126 10.85 -13.18 -3.37
C GLU A 126 9.74 -13.73 -4.27
N GLN A 127 8.63 -14.21 -3.70
CA GLN A 127 7.46 -14.64 -4.46
C GLN A 127 6.90 -13.50 -5.33
N HIS A 128 6.78 -12.29 -4.78
CA HIS A 128 6.37 -11.12 -5.55
C HIS A 128 7.40 -10.77 -6.62
N PHE A 129 8.70 -10.80 -6.29
CA PHE A 129 9.77 -10.54 -7.26
C PHE A 129 9.68 -11.47 -8.46
N ILE A 130 9.59 -12.78 -8.24
CA ILE A 130 9.48 -13.78 -9.32
C ILE A 130 8.21 -13.54 -10.14
N THR A 131 7.10 -13.24 -9.48
CA THR A 131 5.81 -13.00 -10.15
C THR A 131 5.85 -11.74 -11.02
N PHE A 132 6.29 -10.60 -10.45
CA PHE A 132 6.38 -9.35 -11.18
C PHE A 132 7.43 -9.39 -12.29
N LYS A 133 8.57 -10.03 -12.04
CA LYS A 133 9.59 -10.24 -13.08
C LYS A 133 9.01 -10.99 -14.27
N ARG A 134 8.34 -12.14 -14.05
CA ARG A 134 7.68 -12.92 -15.10
C ARG A 134 6.63 -12.11 -15.88
N TRP A 135 5.91 -11.22 -15.21
CA TRP A 135 4.86 -10.41 -15.84
C TRP A 135 5.39 -9.18 -16.58
N LEU A 136 6.46 -8.57 -16.10
CA LEU A 136 6.95 -7.30 -16.58
C LEU A 136 8.11 -7.43 -17.58
N GLU A 137 8.94 -8.48 -17.50
CA GLU A 137 10.01 -8.73 -18.48
C GLU A 137 9.50 -8.80 -19.94
N PRO A 138 8.36 -9.49 -20.25
CA PRO A 138 7.83 -9.49 -21.62
C PRO A 138 7.37 -8.11 -22.12
N LEU A 139 7.15 -7.17 -21.19
CA LEU A 139 6.80 -5.78 -21.49
C LEU A 139 8.03 -4.87 -21.58
N GLY A 140 9.25 -5.42 -21.47
CA GLY A 140 10.50 -4.67 -21.49
C GLY A 140 10.77 -3.87 -20.20
N ILE A 141 10.13 -4.22 -19.08
CA ILE A 141 10.26 -3.52 -17.81
C ILE A 141 11.18 -4.31 -16.88
N GLU A 142 12.26 -3.66 -16.43
CA GLU A 142 13.22 -4.22 -15.48
C GLU A 142 12.66 -4.20 -14.06
N VAL A 143 12.94 -5.28 -13.31
CA VAL A 143 12.57 -5.42 -11.89
C VAL A 143 13.81 -5.61 -11.05
N ALA A 144 14.10 -4.67 -10.14
CA ALA A 144 15.19 -4.77 -9.17
C ALA A 144 14.74 -5.45 -7.88
N TRP A 145 15.70 -6.08 -7.20
CA TRP A 145 15.51 -6.75 -5.91
C TRP A 145 16.31 -6.09 -4.81
N LEU A 146 15.66 -5.79 -3.67
CA LEU A 146 16.35 -5.31 -2.48
C LEU A 146 15.80 -5.94 -1.20
N ALA A 147 16.59 -6.80 -0.55
CA ALA A 147 16.26 -7.42 0.73
C ALA A 147 17.33 -7.14 1.79
N GLY A 148 16.97 -7.30 3.05
CA GLY A 148 17.86 -7.02 4.18
C GLY A 148 19.11 -7.89 4.23
N LYS A 149 19.05 -9.10 3.66
CA LYS A 149 20.20 -10.02 3.58
C LYS A 149 21.24 -9.67 2.52
N LEU A 150 20.90 -8.83 1.54
CA LEU A 150 21.87 -8.37 0.56
C LEU A 150 22.96 -7.56 1.24
N LYS A 151 24.23 -7.97 1.03
CA LYS A 151 25.40 -7.34 1.63
C LYS A 151 26.47 -7.05 0.57
N GLY A 152 27.41 -6.17 0.92
CA GLY A 152 28.59 -5.86 0.10
C GLY A 152 28.21 -5.35 -1.29
N LYS A 153 28.95 -5.78 -2.30
CA LYS A 153 28.83 -5.30 -3.70
C LYS A 153 27.41 -5.47 -4.27
N ALA A 154 26.75 -6.60 -3.99
CA ALA A 154 25.38 -6.82 -4.48
C ALA A 154 24.39 -5.78 -3.96
N ARG A 155 24.51 -5.37 -2.68
CA ARG A 155 23.69 -4.32 -2.10
C ARG A 155 23.97 -2.96 -2.76
N THR A 156 25.25 -2.61 -2.91
CA THR A 156 25.66 -1.35 -3.56
C THR A 156 25.10 -1.27 -4.99
N THR A 157 25.25 -2.32 -5.78
CA THR A 157 24.70 -2.38 -7.13
C THR A 157 23.17 -2.20 -7.15
N ALA A 158 22.45 -2.87 -6.24
CA ALA A 158 20.99 -2.71 -6.16
C ALA A 158 20.59 -1.27 -5.78
N LEU A 159 21.31 -0.62 -4.85
CA LEU A 159 21.07 0.78 -4.47
C LEU A 159 21.34 1.73 -5.64
N GLU A 160 22.40 1.51 -6.41
CA GLU A 160 22.73 2.28 -7.61
C GLU A 160 21.66 2.12 -8.69
N GLN A 161 21.20 0.90 -8.95
CA GLN A 161 20.09 0.63 -9.90
C GLN A 161 18.80 1.37 -9.50
N ILE A 162 18.44 1.36 -8.22
CA ILE A 162 17.28 2.09 -7.72
C ILE A 162 17.46 3.59 -7.91
N ALA A 163 18.63 4.12 -7.59
CA ALA A 163 18.92 5.55 -7.71
C ALA A 163 19.00 6.03 -9.17
N THR A 164 19.39 5.17 -10.10
CA THR A 164 19.43 5.48 -11.54
C THR A 164 18.07 5.35 -12.23
N GLY A 165 17.05 4.83 -11.54
CA GLY A 165 15.67 4.86 -12.04
C GLY A 165 15.14 3.51 -12.52
N THR A 166 15.62 2.37 -12.00
CA THR A 166 14.99 1.06 -12.30
C THR A 166 13.48 1.15 -12.06
N PRO A 167 12.64 0.83 -13.07
CA PRO A 167 11.20 1.13 -13.02
C PRO A 167 10.47 0.45 -11.87
N MET A 168 10.68 -0.84 -11.65
CA MET A 168 10.02 -1.62 -10.60
C MET A 168 11.04 -2.14 -9.60
N VAL A 169 10.77 -1.95 -8.31
CA VAL A 169 11.63 -2.43 -7.22
C VAL A 169 10.80 -3.27 -6.27
N VAL A 170 11.22 -4.50 -6.01
CA VAL A 170 10.57 -5.41 -5.06
C VAL A 170 11.52 -5.73 -3.93
N GLY A 171 11.03 -5.75 -2.70
CA GLY A 171 11.88 -6.09 -1.56
C GLY A 171 11.14 -6.12 -0.23
N THR A 172 11.92 -6.08 0.85
CA THR A 172 11.42 -6.04 2.22
C THR A 172 11.38 -4.60 2.74
N HIS A 173 11.18 -4.43 4.05
CA HIS A 173 11.28 -3.13 4.72
C HIS A 173 12.61 -2.39 4.46
N ALA A 174 13.63 -3.08 3.95
CA ALA A 174 14.89 -2.48 3.52
C ALA A 174 14.71 -1.36 2.47
N LEU A 175 13.64 -1.43 1.65
CA LEU A 175 13.30 -0.41 0.65
C LEU A 175 13.08 0.99 1.24
N PHE A 176 12.70 1.06 2.52
CA PHE A 176 12.37 2.33 3.16
C PHE A 176 13.44 2.83 4.13
N GLN A 177 14.60 2.17 4.18
CA GLN A 177 15.76 2.66 4.92
C GLN A 177 16.30 3.95 4.30
N GLU A 178 16.92 4.82 5.11
CA GLU A 178 17.38 6.16 4.69
C GLU A 178 18.34 6.12 3.50
N GLU A 179 19.19 5.11 3.43
CA GLU A 179 20.18 4.93 2.38
C GLU A 179 19.57 4.66 0.98
N VAL A 180 18.34 4.16 0.91
CA VAL A 180 17.65 3.88 -0.37
C VAL A 180 17.11 5.20 -0.93
N LYS A 181 17.65 5.64 -2.04
CA LYS A 181 17.21 6.84 -2.75
C LYS A 181 16.54 6.44 -4.06
N PHE A 182 15.26 6.73 -4.18
CA PHE A 182 14.55 6.57 -5.44
C PHE A 182 14.75 7.81 -6.31
N HIS A 183 14.82 7.61 -7.62
CA HIS A 183 14.90 8.70 -8.58
C HIS A 183 13.57 9.47 -8.68
N ASN A 184 12.46 8.75 -8.84
CA ASN A 184 11.13 9.34 -9.04
C ASN A 184 10.00 8.41 -8.58
N LEU A 185 10.04 7.94 -7.32
CA LEU A 185 9.01 7.05 -6.75
C LEU A 185 7.64 7.73 -6.74
N ALA A 186 6.64 7.14 -7.44
CA ALA A 186 5.27 7.63 -7.47
C ALA A 186 4.25 6.70 -6.81
N LEU A 187 4.53 5.40 -6.73
CA LEU A 187 3.62 4.42 -6.13
C LEU A 187 4.40 3.46 -5.22
N ALA A 188 3.90 3.29 -4.00
CA ALA A 188 4.35 2.27 -3.07
C ALA A 188 3.24 1.26 -2.83
N ILE A 189 3.50 -0.01 -3.11
CA ILE A 189 2.62 -1.14 -2.86
C ILE A 189 3.12 -1.87 -1.63
N ILE A 190 2.24 -2.10 -0.65
CA ILE A 190 2.59 -2.69 0.64
C ILE A 190 1.73 -3.92 0.86
N ASP A 191 2.36 -5.09 0.91
CA ASP A 191 1.67 -6.33 1.20
C ASP A 191 1.68 -6.62 2.71
N GLU A 192 0.54 -7.08 3.25
CA GLU A 192 0.36 -7.49 4.66
C GLU A 192 0.84 -6.44 5.70
N GLN A 193 0.19 -5.28 5.70
CA GLN A 193 0.59 -4.09 6.44
C GLN A 193 0.60 -4.20 7.98
N HIS A 194 0.01 -5.20 8.60
CA HIS A 194 -0.12 -5.25 10.07
C HIS A 194 1.21 -5.15 10.84
N ARG A 195 2.35 -5.20 10.15
CA ARG A 195 3.70 -4.94 10.70
C ARG A 195 4.30 -3.59 10.30
N PHE A 196 3.52 -2.72 9.62
CA PHE A 196 4.01 -1.45 9.09
C PHE A 196 3.61 -0.28 9.99
N GLY A 197 4.56 0.22 10.77
CA GLY A 197 4.34 1.29 11.76
C GLY A 197 4.21 2.70 11.16
N VAL A 198 3.82 3.67 12.01
CA VAL A 198 3.68 5.09 11.66
C VAL A 198 4.99 5.69 11.13
N GLN A 199 6.14 5.31 11.71
CA GLN A 199 7.46 5.80 11.30
C GLN A 199 7.82 5.41 9.87
N GLN A 200 7.46 4.20 9.45
CA GLN A 200 7.73 3.71 8.10
C GLN A 200 6.85 4.44 7.06
N ARG A 201 5.63 4.81 7.41
CA ARG A 201 4.77 5.66 6.56
C ARG A 201 5.34 7.06 6.38
N LEU A 202 5.94 7.63 7.42
CA LEU A 202 6.63 8.92 7.36
C LEU A 202 7.89 8.84 6.48
N ALA A 203 8.67 7.77 6.60
CA ALA A 203 9.84 7.54 5.75
C ALA A 203 9.48 7.44 4.26
N LEU A 204 8.35 6.81 3.93
CA LEU A 204 7.82 6.74 2.56
C LEU A 204 7.53 8.11 1.95
N ARG A 205 6.99 9.04 2.75
CA ARG A 205 6.70 10.40 2.28
C ARG A 205 7.93 11.13 1.76
N GLN A 206 9.08 10.92 2.40
CA GLN A 206 10.34 11.58 2.06
C GLN A 206 10.98 11.00 0.79
N LYS A 207 10.50 9.84 0.33
CA LYS A 207 11.09 9.12 -0.83
C LYS A 207 10.39 9.43 -2.16
N GLY A 208 9.35 10.25 -2.15
CA GLY A 208 8.66 10.66 -3.38
C GLY A 208 9.47 11.60 -4.25
N VAL A 209 8.95 11.88 -5.42
CA VAL A 209 9.60 12.64 -6.50
C VAL A 209 10.17 13.97 -6.01
N GLY A 210 11.49 14.08 -5.99
CA GLY A 210 12.20 15.31 -5.59
C GLY A 210 11.94 15.82 -4.18
N GLY A 211 11.40 14.97 -3.27
CA GLY A 211 11.01 15.36 -1.92
C GLY A 211 9.79 16.31 -1.85
N ARG A 212 9.18 16.64 -3.01
CA ARG A 212 8.04 17.57 -3.12
C ARG A 212 6.70 16.87 -3.23
N PHE A 213 6.70 15.65 -3.74
CA PHE A 213 5.50 14.84 -3.93
C PHE A 213 5.51 13.65 -2.98
N CYS A 214 4.33 13.35 -2.43
CA CYS A 214 4.11 12.13 -1.66
C CYS A 214 3.72 11.02 -2.62
N PRO A 215 4.37 9.84 -2.59
CA PRO A 215 3.96 8.72 -3.44
C PRO A 215 2.58 8.22 -3.04
N HIS A 216 1.80 7.78 -4.02
CA HIS A 216 0.57 7.04 -3.79
C HIS A 216 0.87 5.74 -3.03
N GLN A 217 -0.07 5.29 -2.21
CA GLN A 217 0.09 4.08 -1.40
C GLN A 217 -1.07 3.12 -1.65
N LEU A 218 -0.74 1.91 -2.05
CA LEU A 218 -1.67 0.80 -2.21
C LEU A 218 -1.31 -0.29 -1.22
N ILE A 219 -2.22 -0.58 -0.31
CA ILE A 219 -2.03 -1.56 0.74
C ILE A 219 -2.85 -2.79 0.40
N MET A 220 -2.26 -3.97 0.51
CA MET A 220 -2.94 -5.25 0.31
C MET A 220 -2.98 -6.03 1.61
N THR A 221 -4.10 -6.69 1.90
CA THR A 221 -4.19 -7.62 3.04
C THR A 221 -5.16 -8.77 2.75
N ALA A 222 -4.84 -9.95 3.27
CA ALA A 222 -5.74 -11.08 3.30
C ALA A 222 -6.55 -11.13 4.61
N THR A 223 -6.07 -10.46 5.67
CA THR A 223 -6.78 -10.45 6.96
C THR A 223 -8.01 -9.57 6.90
N PRO A 224 -9.19 -10.07 7.33
CA PRO A 224 -10.38 -9.24 7.42
C PRO A 224 -10.19 -8.16 8.50
N ILE A 225 -10.14 -6.91 8.07
CA ILE A 225 -10.12 -5.76 8.97
C ILE A 225 -11.56 -5.27 9.11
N PRO A 226 -12.09 -5.10 10.33
CA PRO A 226 -13.42 -4.53 10.50
C PRO A 226 -13.55 -3.21 9.75
N ARG A 227 -14.63 -3.05 8.97
CA ARG A 227 -14.83 -1.89 8.08
C ARG A 227 -14.70 -0.56 8.81
N THR A 228 -15.19 -0.50 10.04
CA THR A 228 -15.07 0.69 10.91
C THR A 228 -13.62 1.01 11.25
N LEU A 229 -12.79 0.00 11.49
CA LEU A 229 -11.36 0.17 11.80
C LEU A 229 -10.57 0.52 10.53
N ALA A 230 -10.92 -0.08 9.40
CA ALA A 230 -10.30 0.22 8.11
C ALA A 230 -10.59 1.67 7.71
N MET A 231 -11.83 2.14 7.80
CA MET A 231 -12.21 3.52 7.49
C MET A 231 -11.62 4.55 8.45
N SER A 232 -11.31 4.18 9.70
CA SER A 232 -10.63 5.08 10.63
C SER A 232 -9.12 5.17 10.38
N ALA A 233 -8.49 4.08 9.94
CA ALA A 233 -7.04 4.00 9.71
C ALA A 233 -6.64 4.31 8.25
N TYR A 234 -7.54 4.03 7.29
CA TYR A 234 -7.33 4.16 5.84
C TYR A 234 -8.49 4.94 5.23
N ALA A 235 -8.20 5.82 4.27
CA ALA A 235 -9.23 6.70 3.69
C ALA A 235 -10.27 5.90 2.89
N ASP A 236 -9.83 4.90 2.11
CA ASP A 236 -10.71 4.15 1.20
C ASP A 236 -10.41 2.66 1.23
N LEU A 237 -11.45 1.85 1.42
CA LEU A 237 -11.41 0.40 1.49
C LEU A 237 -12.01 -0.21 0.22
N CYS A 238 -11.20 -0.95 -0.54
CA CYS A 238 -11.65 -1.76 -1.66
C CYS A 238 -11.70 -3.24 -1.29
N LEU A 239 -12.88 -3.86 -1.46
CA LEU A 239 -13.08 -5.27 -1.15
C LEU A 239 -13.09 -6.10 -2.43
N LEU A 240 -12.23 -7.12 -2.48
CA LEU A 240 -12.24 -8.17 -3.49
C LEU A 240 -12.81 -9.45 -2.86
N TYR A 241 -14.07 -9.78 -3.20
CA TYR A 241 -14.67 -11.05 -2.81
C TYR A 241 -14.55 -12.05 -3.97
N THR A 242 -14.13 -13.25 -3.64
CA THR A 242 -14.09 -14.40 -4.58
C THR A 242 -15.35 -15.24 -4.54
N SER A 243 -16.16 -15.11 -3.49
CA SER A 243 -17.45 -15.80 -3.41
C SER A 243 -18.49 -15.10 -4.30
N PRO A 244 -19.25 -15.81 -5.12
CA PRO A 244 -20.40 -15.24 -5.81
C PRO A 244 -21.36 -14.70 -4.74
N SER A 245 -21.74 -13.43 -4.87
CA SER A 245 -22.79 -12.87 -4.03
C SER A 245 -24.08 -13.67 -4.27
N PRO A 246 -24.88 -14.00 -3.23
CA PRO A 246 -26.18 -14.63 -3.40
C PRO A 246 -27.19 -13.79 -4.23
N ARG A 247 -26.75 -12.63 -4.75
CA ARG A 247 -27.56 -11.72 -5.58
C ARG A 247 -27.27 -11.80 -7.07
N ASP A 248 -26.35 -12.67 -7.50
CA ASP A 248 -25.98 -12.85 -8.92
C ASP A 248 -26.58 -14.14 -9.50
N SER A 249 -27.65 -14.68 -8.88
CA SER A 249 -28.49 -15.76 -9.39
C SER A 249 -29.88 -15.24 -9.78
#